data_842bc93be01c34c51de0384c2224003e
#
_entry.id   842bc93be01c34c51de0384c2224003e
#
_cell.length_a   1.000
_cell.length_b   1.000
_cell.length_c   1.000
_cell.angle_alpha   90.00
_cell.angle_beta   90.00
_cell.angle_gamma   90.00
#
_symmetry.space_group_name_H-M   'P 1'
#
loop_
_entity.id
_entity.type
_entity.pdbx_description
1 polymer ?
#
loop_
_entity_poly.entity_id
_entity_poly.type
_entity_poly.pdbx_seq_one_letter_code
_entity_poly.pdbx_strand_id
1 'polypeptide(L)'
;IVPDMIKLKSHKTVYQYASKFIKNEFLRECFSFHPLLVGGNPFDTTSIYALIHYLEREWGIHYAMGGTGTIVNGLVRFFEELGGKIHYNSEIKEMTVKNKKISGIKLTDNTFIPADAVVSNADVAYTYRSMIDKQYRSKYSDRKIENMRYSMSLFVIYFGTKKRYNDGSIAHHNIILGPRYKELLNDIFKRKILAEDFSLYLHMPTITDSSIAPDGCEGVYVLSPVPHQA
;
A
#
# COMPACT_ATOMS: atom_id res chain seq x y z
N ILE A 1 -1.46 -24.29 12.24
CA ILE A 1 -0.90 -22.92 12.06
C ILE A 1 0.53 -22.82 12.63
N VAL A 2 0.76 -23.09 13.95
CA VAL A 2 2.12 -22.95 14.56
C VAL A 2 3.16 -23.88 13.89
N PRO A 3 2.89 -25.19 13.66
CA PRO A 3 3.81 -26.06 12.94
C PRO A 3 4.14 -25.56 11.52
N ASP A 4 3.16 -25.03 10.82
CA ASP A 4 3.35 -24.49 9.46
C ASP A 4 4.20 -23.21 9.49
N MET A 5 4.00 -22.35 10.46
CA MET A 5 4.83 -21.16 10.67
C MET A 5 6.29 -21.52 10.95
N ILE A 6 6.53 -22.56 11.76
CA ILE A 6 7.89 -23.07 12.02
C ILE A 6 8.50 -23.65 10.74
N LYS A 7 7.73 -24.45 10.00
CA LYS A 7 8.15 -25.04 8.73
C LYS A 7 8.51 -23.98 7.69
N LEU A 8 7.71 -22.92 7.59
CA LEU A 8 7.94 -21.75 6.73
C LEU A 8 9.04 -20.81 7.28
N LYS A 9 9.58 -21.12 8.47
CA LYS A 9 10.62 -20.30 9.13
C LYS A 9 10.21 -18.85 9.30
N SER A 10 8.96 -18.60 9.67
CA SER A 10 8.34 -17.28 9.81
C SER A 10 9.05 -16.35 10.83
N HIS A 11 9.94 -16.88 11.67
CA HIS A 11 10.83 -16.14 12.55
C HIS A 11 11.99 -15.45 11.83
N LYS A 12 12.24 -15.79 10.55
CA LYS A 12 13.23 -15.12 9.70
C LYS A 12 12.62 -13.99 8.93
N THR A 13 13.45 -13.05 8.48
CA THR A 13 13.01 -12.03 7.54
C THR A 13 12.97 -12.60 6.11
N VAL A 14 12.24 -11.93 5.21
CA VAL A 14 12.19 -12.32 3.79
C VAL A 14 13.59 -12.35 3.19
N TYR A 15 14.40 -11.32 3.46
CA TYR A 15 15.78 -11.28 2.99
C TYR A 15 16.63 -12.44 3.52
N GLN A 16 16.54 -12.74 4.84
CA GLN A 16 17.24 -13.89 5.43
C GLN A 16 16.77 -15.22 4.86
N TYR A 17 15.49 -15.31 4.48
CA TYR A 17 14.95 -16.52 3.85
C TYR A 17 15.46 -16.69 2.43
N ALA A 18 15.42 -15.65 1.61
CA ALA A 18 15.98 -15.65 0.25
C ALA A 18 17.48 -15.97 0.26
N SER A 19 18.25 -15.44 1.22
CA SER A 19 19.68 -15.66 1.37
C SER A 19 20.10 -17.13 1.62
N LYS A 20 19.18 -18.00 1.99
CA LYS A 20 19.46 -19.43 2.11
C LYS A 20 19.62 -20.12 0.77
N PHE A 21 18.97 -19.63 -0.26
CA PHE A 21 18.89 -20.28 -1.57
C PHE A 21 19.71 -19.51 -2.61
N ILE A 22 19.89 -18.21 -2.42
CA ILE A 22 20.46 -17.30 -3.39
C ILE A 22 21.78 -16.74 -2.83
N LYS A 23 22.87 -16.89 -3.57
CA LYS A 23 24.20 -16.37 -3.19
C LYS A 23 24.47 -14.97 -3.74
N ASN A 24 23.95 -14.68 -4.94
CA ASN A 24 24.13 -13.38 -5.58
C ASN A 24 23.30 -12.31 -4.86
N GLU A 25 23.92 -11.20 -4.46
CA GLU A 25 23.29 -10.16 -3.65
C GLU A 25 22.14 -9.47 -4.41
N PHE A 26 22.36 -9.08 -5.65
CA PHE A 26 21.34 -8.46 -6.48
C PHE A 26 20.09 -9.34 -6.61
N LEU A 27 20.28 -10.65 -6.82
CA LEU A 27 19.14 -11.58 -6.85
C LEU A 27 18.46 -11.72 -5.49
N ARG A 28 19.19 -11.63 -4.37
CA ARG A 28 18.55 -11.59 -3.04
C ARG A 28 17.63 -10.39 -2.89
N GLU A 29 18.07 -9.22 -3.35
CA GLU A 29 17.26 -8.01 -3.36
C GLU A 29 16.03 -8.20 -4.23
N CYS A 30 16.17 -8.69 -5.46
CA CYS A 30 15.07 -8.99 -6.37
C CYS A 30 14.04 -9.97 -5.77
N PHE A 31 14.49 -11.00 -5.05
CA PHE A 31 13.60 -11.99 -4.42
C PHE A 31 13.13 -11.61 -3.02
N SER A 32 13.48 -10.44 -2.51
CA SER A 32 13.09 -10.01 -1.18
C SER A 32 12.36 -8.66 -1.13
N PHE A 33 12.28 -7.90 -2.22
CA PHE A 33 11.70 -6.55 -2.21
C PHE A 33 10.18 -6.51 -2.00
N HIS A 34 9.46 -7.60 -2.25
CA HIS A 34 7.99 -7.66 -2.23
C HIS A 34 7.31 -7.06 -0.98
N PRO A 35 7.86 -7.18 0.24
CA PRO A 35 7.30 -6.48 1.39
C PRO A 35 7.12 -4.97 1.21
N LEU A 36 7.97 -4.33 0.39
CA LEU A 36 7.83 -2.89 0.09
C LEU A 36 6.50 -2.55 -0.59
N LEU A 37 5.93 -3.48 -1.36
CA LEU A 37 4.62 -3.29 -2.01
C LEU A 37 3.47 -3.13 -1.01
N VAL A 38 3.66 -3.58 0.23
CA VAL A 38 2.69 -3.48 1.33
C VAL A 38 3.22 -2.64 2.51
N GLY A 39 4.26 -1.85 2.27
CA GLY A 39 4.83 -0.93 3.25
C GLY A 39 5.75 -1.56 4.30
N GLY A 40 6.24 -2.79 4.07
CA GLY A 40 7.14 -3.50 4.97
C GLY A 40 8.60 -3.44 4.53
N ASN A 41 9.53 -3.43 5.50
CA ASN A 41 10.95 -3.52 5.26
C ASN A 41 11.37 -4.98 5.06
N PRO A 42 11.97 -5.40 3.92
CA PRO A 42 12.41 -6.79 3.69
C PRO A 42 13.36 -7.36 4.75
N PHE A 43 14.10 -6.49 5.42
CA PHE A 43 15.05 -6.87 6.47
C PHE A 43 14.41 -7.04 7.86
N ASP A 44 13.15 -6.64 8.03
CA ASP A 44 12.39 -6.73 9.29
C ASP A 44 11.08 -7.52 9.14
N THR A 45 10.59 -7.70 7.91
CA THR A 45 9.31 -8.37 7.62
C THR A 45 9.49 -9.88 7.56
N THR A 46 8.55 -10.62 8.18
CA THR A 46 8.57 -12.09 8.24
C THR A 46 8.64 -12.76 6.86
N SER A 47 9.34 -13.88 6.77
CA SER A 47 9.47 -14.70 5.56
C SER A 47 8.15 -15.22 4.97
N ILE A 48 7.03 -15.10 5.70
CA ILE A 48 5.69 -15.42 5.17
C ILE A 48 5.41 -14.64 3.88
N TYR A 49 5.92 -13.42 3.75
CA TYR A 49 5.75 -12.61 2.54
C TYR A 49 6.45 -13.19 1.30
N ALA A 50 7.34 -14.18 1.44
CA ALA A 50 7.83 -14.96 0.30
C ALA A 50 6.71 -15.76 -0.40
N LEU A 51 5.54 -15.91 0.26
CA LEU A 51 4.32 -16.45 -0.35
C LEU A 51 3.90 -15.69 -1.61
N ILE A 52 4.19 -14.40 -1.72
CA ILE A 52 3.84 -13.58 -2.90
C ILE A 52 4.41 -14.23 -4.17
N HIS A 53 5.67 -14.69 -4.16
CA HIS A 53 6.25 -15.38 -5.32
C HIS A 53 5.51 -16.67 -5.71
N TYR A 54 5.01 -17.40 -4.72
CA TYR A 54 4.19 -18.60 -4.98
C TYR A 54 2.87 -18.20 -5.64
N LEU A 55 2.21 -17.16 -5.14
CA LEU A 55 0.93 -16.69 -5.68
C LEU A 55 1.09 -16.18 -7.12
N GLU A 56 2.15 -15.41 -7.39
CA GLU A 56 2.46 -14.90 -8.73
C GLU A 56 2.74 -16.04 -9.72
N ARG A 57 3.44 -17.08 -9.28
CA ARG A 57 3.74 -18.26 -10.12
C ARG A 57 2.49 -19.11 -10.35
N GLU A 58 1.65 -19.31 -9.35
CA GLU A 58 0.48 -20.20 -9.42
C GLU A 58 -0.67 -19.58 -10.20
N TRP A 59 -0.93 -18.31 -9.97
CA TRP A 59 -2.10 -17.61 -10.53
C TRP A 59 -1.76 -16.51 -11.52
N GLY A 60 -0.48 -16.18 -11.70
CA GLY A 60 -0.04 -15.08 -12.55
C GLY A 60 -0.26 -13.71 -11.95
N ILE A 61 0.10 -12.69 -12.73
CA ILE A 61 -0.14 -11.29 -12.43
C ILE A 61 -1.14 -10.77 -13.45
N HIS A 62 -2.23 -10.16 -12.99
CA HIS A 62 -3.32 -9.68 -13.82
C HIS A 62 -3.42 -8.16 -13.76
N TYR A 63 -3.76 -7.57 -14.89
CA TYR A 63 -4.02 -6.15 -15.03
C TYR A 63 -5.48 -5.93 -15.46
N ALA A 64 -6.17 -4.98 -14.84
CA ALA A 64 -7.52 -4.63 -15.24
C ALA A 64 -7.48 -3.70 -16.46
N MET A 65 -7.98 -4.16 -17.60
CA MET A 65 -8.09 -3.34 -18.81
C MET A 65 -8.96 -2.11 -18.53
N GLY A 66 -8.51 -0.95 -18.99
CA GLY A 66 -9.07 0.35 -18.64
C GLY A 66 -8.53 0.93 -17.31
N GLY A 67 -7.53 0.27 -16.69
CA GLY A 67 -6.85 0.71 -15.47
C GLY A 67 -7.56 0.26 -14.18
N THR A 68 -6.94 0.54 -13.04
CA THR A 68 -7.46 0.14 -11.72
C THR A 68 -8.81 0.78 -11.37
N GLY A 69 -9.15 1.92 -11.99
CA GLY A 69 -10.46 2.55 -11.84
C GLY A 69 -11.62 1.66 -12.26
N THR A 70 -11.43 0.76 -13.23
CA THR A 70 -12.47 -0.17 -13.67
C THR A 70 -12.82 -1.20 -12.60
N ILE A 71 -11.86 -1.61 -11.77
CA ILE A 71 -12.10 -2.46 -10.60
C ILE A 71 -12.95 -1.72 -9.58
N VAL A 72 -12.61 -0.47 -9.30
CA VAL A 72 -13.37 0.39 -8.37
C VAL A 72 -14.81 0.53 -8.85
N ASN A 73 -15.02 0.88 -10.13
CA ASN A 73 -16.34 1.02 -10.72
C ASN A 73 -17.13 -0.31 -10.68
N GLY A 74 -16.46 -1.44 -10.90
CA GLY A 74 -17.06 -2.77 -10.76
C GLY A 74 -17.54 -3.06 -9.34
N LEU A 75 -16.71 -2.72 -8.33
CA LEU A 75 -17.07 -2.88 -6.91
C LEU A 75 -18.22 -1.95 -6.50
N VAL A 76 -18.20 -0.70 -6.97
CA VAL A 76 -19.30 0.26 -6.75
C VAL A 76 -20.62 -0.31 -7.28
N ARG A 77 -20.63 -0.73 -8.54
CA ARG A 77 -21.83 -1.32 -9.15
C ARG A 77 -22.32 -2.56 -8.38
N PHE A 78 -21.43 -3.47 -8.04
CA PHE A 78 -21.77 -4.66 -7.26
C PHE A 78 -22.35 -4.32 -5.87
N PHE A 79 -21.79 -3.31 -5.21
CA PHE A 79 -22.28 -2.83 -3.92
C PHE A 79 -23.71 -2.25 -4.04
N GLU A 80 -23.95 -1.47 -5.09
CA GLU A 80 -25.28 -0.88 -5.35
C GLU A 80 -26.32 -1.94 -5.76
N GLU A 81 -25.94 -2.95 -6.54
CA GLU A 81 -26.77 -4.11 -6.87
C GLU A 81 -27.21 -4.90 -5.62
N LEU A 82 -26.37 -4.92 -4.57
CA LEU A 82 -26.70 -5.50 -3.27
C LEU A 82 -27.57 -4.58 -2.39
N GLY A 83 -28.00 -3.42 -2.89
CA GLY A 83 -28.84 -2.45 -2.16
C GLY A 83 -28.03 -1.44 -1.32
N GLY A 84 -26.69 -1.43 -1.45
CA GLY A 84 -25.84 -0.43 -0.82
C GLY A 84 -26.07 0.96 -1.41
N LYS A 85 -25.75 2.01 -0.64
CA LYS A 85 -25.80 3.41 -1.08
C LYS A 85 -24.46 4.07 -0.88
N ILE A 86 -23.98 4.78 -1.89
CA ILE A 86 -22.72 5.52 -1.86
C ILE A 86 -23.02 7.02 -1.82
N HIS A 87 -22.46 7.70 -0.85
CA HIS A 87 -22.56 9.15 -0.71
C HIS A 87 -21.19 9.76 -0.97
N TYR A 88 -21.03 10.38 -2.13
CA TYR A 88 -19.82 11.13 -2.49
C TYR A 88 -19.82 12.50 -1.82
N ASN A 89 -18.63 13.10 -1.73
CA ASN A 89 -18.42 14.42 -1.13
C ASN A 89 -18.98 14.55 0.30
N SER A 90 -18.97 13.46 1.05
CA SER A 90 -19.54 13.34 2.38
C SER A 90 -18.42 13.09 3.40
N GLU A 91 -17.66 14.13 3.70
CA GLU A 91 -16.54 14.05 4.64
C GLU A 91 -17.03 13.82 6.07
N ILE A 92 -16.52 12.76 6.69
CA ILE A 92 -16.88 12.38 8.06
C ILE A 92 -16.00 13.16 9.03
N LYS A 93 -16.63 13.94 9.91
CA LYS A 93 -15.99 14.69 10.97
C LYS A 93 -15.70 13.83 12.20
N GLU A 94 -16.69 13.05 12.64
CA GLU A 94 -16.58 12.27 13.87
C GLU A 94 -17.51 11.04 13.88
N MET A 95 -17.14 10.04 14.67
CA MET A 95 -17.98 8.90 15.04
C MET A 95 -18.65 9.19 16.37
N THR A 96 -19.98 9.22 16.39
CA THR A 96 -20.74 9.53 17.58
C THR A 96 -20.93 8.31 18.46
N VAL A 97 -20.59 8.42 19.74
CA VAL A 97 -20.73 7.33 20.73
C VAL A 97 -21.73 7.71 21.80
N LYS A 98 -22.72 6.84 22.06
CA LYS A 98 -23.67 6.94 23.16
C LYS A 98 -23.62 5.65 23.98
N ASN A 99 -23.59 5.75 25.30
CA ASN A 99 -23.55 4.57 26.20
C ASN A 99 -22.49 3.54 25.80
N LYS A 100 -21.29 4.00 25.43
CA LYS A 100 -20.15 3.18 24.99
C LYS A 100 -20.40 2.35 23.72
N LYS A 101 -21.41 2.71 22.92
CA LYS A 101 -21.71 2.11 21.62
C LYS A 101 -21.74 3.18 20.54
N ILE A 102 -21.37 2.81 19.32
CA ILE A 102 -21.56 3.67 18.15
C ILE A 102 -23.06 3.94 18.01
N SER A 103 -23.42 5.20 17.73
CA SER A 103 -24.79 5.61 17.42
C SER A 103 -24.92 6.23 16.03
N GLY A 104 -23.81 6.49 15.36
CA GLY A 104 -23.79 7.04 14.01
C GLY A 104 -22.49 7.79 13.72
N ILE A 105 -22.52 8.53 12.63
CA ILE A 105 -21.44 9.42 12.19
C ILE A 105 -21.97 10.83 12.03
N LYS A 106 -21.09 11.82 12.15
CA LYS A 106 -21.39 13.22 11.90
C LYS A 106 -20.49 13.74 10.78
N LEU A 107 -21.07 14.37 9.78
CA LEU A 107 -20.38 14.98 8.67
C LEU A 107 -19.81 16.36 9.05
N THR A 108 -18.93 16.90 8.21
CA THR A 108 -18.35 18.24 8.42
C THR A 108 -19.37 19.36 8.37
N ASP A 109 -20.48 19.18 7.65
CA ASP A 109 -21.62 20.10 7.61
C ASP A 109 -22.56 19.96 8.83
N ASN A 110 -22.18 19.13 9.81
CA ASN A 110 -22.95 18.75 11.01
C ASN A 110 -24.17 17.84 10.77
N THR A 111 -24.37 17.32 9.57
CA THR A 111 -25.38 16.29 9.31
C THR A 111 -25.07 15.04 10.12
N PHE A 112 -26.07 14.52 10.85
CA PHE A 112 -25.94 13.27 11.61
C PHE A 112 -26.58 12.11 10.84
N ILE A 113 -25.85 11.03 10.67
CA ILE A 113 -26.30 9.79 10.03
C ILE A 113 -26.28 8.68 11.09
N PRO A 114 -27.44 8.13 11.50
CA PRO A 114 -27.49 7.06 12.48
C PRO A 114 -26.93 5.76 11.90
N ALA A 115 -26.19 5.01 12.73
CA ALA A 115 -25.64 3.71 12.37
C ALA A 115 -25.39 2.86 13.63
N ASP A 116 -25.69 1.58 13.55
CA ASP A 116 -25.44 0.61 14.62
C ASP A 116 -23.98 0.15 14.66
N ALA A 117 -23.30 0.21 13.52
CA ALA A 117 -21.89 -0.12 13.35
C ALA A 117 -21.24 0.77 12.29
N VAL A 118 -19.94 1.03 12.45
CA VAL A 118 -19.12 1.80 11.50
C VAL A 118 -17.85 1.02 11.20
N VAL A 119 -17.56 0.83 9.90
CA VAL A 119 -16.29 0.31 9.42
C VAL A 119 -15.50 1.47 8.81
N SER A 120 -14.32 1.75 9.36
CA SER A 120 -13.45 2.80 8.84
C SER A 120 -12.34 2.17 7.98
N ASN A 121 -12.21 2.66 6.74
CA ASN A 121 -11.07 2.40 5.87
C ASN A 121 -10.11 3.61 5.79
N ALA A 122 -10.33 4.63 6.61
CA ALA A 122 -9.37 5.71 6.77
C ALA A 122 -8.13 5.23 7.56
N ASP A 123 -7.03 5.99 7.52
CA ASP A 123 -5.85 5.69 8.32
C ASP A 123 -6.22 5.43 9.78
N VAL A 124 -5.65 4.38 10.36
CA VAL A 124 -6.03 3.93 11.70
C VAL A 124 -5.67 4.95 12.78
N ALA A 125 -4.52 5.62 12.65
CA ALA A 125 -4.10 6.67 13.60
C ALA A 125 -5.00 7.90 13.49
N TYR A 126 -5.33 8.31 12.26
CA TYR A 126 -6.28 9.39 11.99
C TYR A 126 -7.67 9.05 12.54
N THR A 127 -8.20 7.85 12.27
CA THR A 127 -9.50 7.40 12.77
C THR A 127 -9.58 7.53 14.28
N TYR A 128 -8.59 7.00 15.01
CA TYR A 128 -8.61 7.08 16.47
C TYR A 128 -8.29 8.47 17.02
N ARG A 129 -7.38 9.22 16.39
CA ARG A 129 -6.97 10.53 16.89
C ARG A 129 -8.02 11.61 16.63
N SER A 130 -8.64 11.58 15.45
CA SER A 130 -9.45 12.69 14.94
C SER A 130 -10.95 12.39 14.89
N MET A 131 -11.35 11.11 14.67
CA MET A 131 -12.77 10.78 14.50
C MET A 131 -13.43 10.21 15.76
N ILE A 132 -12.66 9.74 16.76
CA ILE A 132 -13.19 9.17 18.00
C ILE A 132 -12.76 10.02 19.17
N ASP A 133 -13.73 10.47 19.98
CA ASP A 133 -13.45 11.24 21.20
C ASP A 133 -12.54 10.43 22.14
N LYS A 134 -11.56 11.14 22.73
CA LYS A 134 -10.52 10.57 23.60
C LYS A 134 -11.06 9.70 24.72
N GLN A 135 -12.20 10.08 25.33
CA GLN A 135 -12.83 9.33 26.43
C GLN A 135 -13.29 7.93 26.02
N TYR A 136 -13.47 7.66 24.72
CA TYR A 136 -13.90 6.35 24.20
C TYR A 136 -12.75 5.51 23.63
N ARG A 137 -11.51 6.01 23.65
CA ARG A 137 -10.32 5.37 23.06
C ARG A 137 -9.55 4.52 24.08
N SER A 138 -10.12 3.45 24.62
CA SER A 138 -9.52 2.65 25.72
C SER A 138 -8.15 2.04 25.39
N LYS A 139 -7.95 1.53 24.17
CA LYS A 139 -6.72 0.85 23.73
C LYS A 139 -5.78 1.73 22.90
N TYR A 140 -6.30 2.81 22.33
CA TYR A 140 -5.60 3.67 21.37
C TYR A 140 -5.45 5.08 21.96
N SER A 141 -4.73 5.19 23.08
CA SER A 141 -4.34 6.47 23.66
C SER A 141 -3.41 7.25 22.71
N ASP A 142 -3.34 8.57 22.89
CA ASP A 142 -2.46 9.41 22.09
C ASP A 142 -1.01 8.89 22.14
N ARG A 143 -0.50 8.58 23.34
CA ARG A 143 0.84 7.99 23.51
C ARG A 143 1.04 6.69 22.74
N LYS A 144 0.03 5.83 22.66
CA LYS A 144 0.13 4.60 21.87
C LYS A 144 0.17 4.88 20.39
N ILE A 145 -0.65 5.81 19.90
CA ILE A 145 -0.70 6.21 18.50
C ILE A 145 0.65 6.83 18.08
N GLU A 146 1.20 7.73 18.89
CA GLU A 146 2.51 8.36 18.65
C GLU A 146 3.66 7.36 18.59
N ASN A 147 3.56 6.27 19.35
CA ASN A 147 4.58 5.22 19.39
C ASN A 147 4.27 4.02 18.45
N MET A 148 3.29 4.12 17.56
CA MET A 148 3.02 3.08 16.58
C MET A 148 4.14 3.00 15.53
N ARG A 149 4.34 1.81 15.00
CA ARG A 149 5.24 1.61 13.85
C ARG A 149 4.43 1.88 12.58
N TYR A 150 4.80 2.93 11.90
CA TYR A 150 4.21 3.31 10.61
C TYR A 150 4.97 2.67 9.46
N SER A 151 4.27 2.43 8.35
CA SER A 151 4.89 2.09 7.07
C SER A 151 5.67 3.28 6.52
N MET A 152 6.50 3.05 5.54
CA MET A 152 7.03 4.15 4.72
C MET A 152 5.91 4.89 4.02
N SER A 153 6.19 6.12 3.61
CA SER A 153 5.40 6.90 2.64
C SER A 153 5.95 6.71 1.23
N LEU A 154 5.21 7.23 0.26
CA LEU A 154 5.57 7.17 -1.15
C LEU A 154 5.54 8.57 -1.76
N PHE A 155 6.59 8.91 -2.48
CA PHE A 155 6.58 10.05 -3.38
C PHE A 155 6.27 9.56 -4.78
N VAL A 156 5.20 10.07 -5.39
CA VAL A 156 4.72 9.59 -6.69
C VAL A 156 4.63 10.73 -7.68
N ILE A 157 5.17 10.50 -8.87
CA ILE A 157 5.06 11.42 -10.00
C ILE A 157 4.25 10.74 -11.09
N TYR A 158 3.16 11.36 -11.51
CA TYR A 158 2.37 10.97 -12.68
C TYR A 158 2.70 11.89 -13.84
N PHE A 159 2.98 11.33 -15.01
CA PHE A 159 3.23 12.12 -16.20
C PHE A 159 2.86 11.37 -17.49
N GLY A 160 2.64 12.14 -18.56
CA GLY A 160 2.46 11.61 -19.90
C GLY A 160 3.62 12.03 -20.82
N THR A 161 3.92 11.21 -21.81
CA THR A 161 4.90 11.53 -22.84
C THR A 161 4.23 11.51 -24.22
N LYS A 162 4.70 12.40 -25.13
CA LYS A 162 4.28 12.43 -26.53
C LYS A 162 5.10 11.46 -27.42
N LYS A 163 5.60 10.39 -26.80
CA LYS A 163 6.43 9.37 -27.47
C LYS A 163 6.08 8.01 -26.87
N ARG A 164 6.04 6.98 -27.71
CA ARG A 164 5.91 5.58 -27.30
C ARG A 164 7.29 4.95 -27.05
N TYR A 165 7.38 4.12 -26.02
CA TYR A 165 8.58 3.36 -25.63
C TYR A 165 8.29 1.86 -25.80
N ASN A 166 8.10 1.43 -27.05
CA ASN A 166 7.71 0.08 -27.42
C ASN A 166 8.86 -0.76 -28.00
N ASP A 167 10.10 -0.34 -27.75
CA ASP A 167 11.33 -1.03 -28.18
C ASP A 167 11.73 -2.20 -27.27
N GLY A 168 10.93 -2.48 -26.25
CA GLY A 168 11.20 -3.55 -25.27
C GLY A 168 12.16 -3.15 -24.14
N SER A 169 12.65 -1.92 -24.11
CA SER A 169 13.55 -1.43 -23.06
C SER A 169 12.85 -1.21 -21.72
N ILE A 170 11.55 -0.94 -21.76
CA ILE A 170 10.69 -0.71 -20.57
C ILE A 170 9.56 -1.72 -20.60
N ALA A 171 9.30 -2.36 -19.45
CA ALA A 171 8.17 -3.26 -19.25
C ALA A 171 6.98 -2.55 -18.58
N HIS A 172 5.86 -3.24 -18.44
CA HIS A 172 4.70 -2.73 -17.70
C HIS A 172 5.08 -2.35 -16.26
N HIS A 173 5.84 -3.21 -15.59
CA HIS A 173 6.38 -2.98 -14.24
C HIS A 173 7.91 -3.02 -14.30
N ASN A 174 8.55 -1.99 -13.77
CA ASN A 174 10.01 -1.90 -13.70
C ASN A 174 10.42 -1.53 -12.27
N ILE A 175 11.36 -2.28 -11.72
CA ILE A 175 11.97 -1.99 -10.43
C ILE A 175 13.42 -1.57 -10.68
N ILE A 176 13.77 -0.38 -10.25
CA ILE A 176 15.11 0.18 -10.35
C ILE A 176 15.68 0.22 -8.94
N LEU A 177 16.59 -0.70 -8.64
CA LEU A 177 17.24 -0.77 -7.33
C LEU A 177 18.40 0.23 -7.27
N GLY A 178 18.43 1.05 -6.25
CA GLY A 178 19.53 1.95 -5.97
C GLY A 178 20.78 1.20 -5.47
N PRO A 179 21.99 1.76 -5.58
CA PRO A 179 23.24 1.07 -5.26
C PRO A 179 23.39 0.78 -3.76
N ARG A 180 22.71 1.51 -2.89
CA ARG A 180 22.74 1.35 -1.43
C ARG A 180 21.44 0.79 -0.88
N TYR A 181 20.86 -0.23 -1.53
CA TYR A 181 19.52 -0.73 -1.24
C TYR A 181 19.24 -0.93 0.27
N LYS A 182 20.12 -1.62 0.98
CA LYS A 182 19.95 -1.87 2.41
C LYS A 182 20.07 -0.60 3.26
N GLU A 183 21.04 0.25 2.96
CA GLU A 183 21.26 1.53 3.64
C GLU A 183 20.11 2.49 3.36
N LEU A 184 19.61 2.54 2.12
CA LEU A 184 18.43 3.31 1.74
C LEU A 184 17.21 2.91 2.59
N LEU A 185 16.95 1.61 2.77
CA LEU A 185 15.87 1.16 3.60
C LEU A 185 16.08 1.46 5.09
N ASN A 186 17.33 1.46 5.58
CA ASN A 186 17.65 1.94 6.92
C ASN A 186 17.38 3.44 7.07
N ASP A 187 17.72 4.25 6.06
CA ASP A 187 17.45 5.69 6.06
C ASP A 187 15.94 5.95 6.14
N ILE A 188 15.15 5.22 5.35
CA ILE A 188 13.68 5.36 5.32
C ILE A 188 13.02 4.88 6.62
N PHE A 189 13.29 3.64 7.05
CA PHE A 189 12.52 2.99 8.13
C PHE A 189 13.05 3.25 9.53
N LYS A 190 14.39 3.44 9.69
CA LYS A 190 15.02 3.59 11.00
C LYS A 190 15.47 5.01 11.29
N ARG A 191 16.22 5.61 10.36
CA ARG A 191 16.74 6.97 10.54
C ARG A 191 15.65 8.03 10.26
N LYS A 192 14.67 7.69 9.42
CA LYS A 192 13.56 8.57 8.98
C LYS A 192 14.09 9.85 8.33
N ILE A 193 15.07 9.70 7.47
CA ILE A 193 15.67 10.80 6.69
C ILE A 193 15.45 10.55 5.20
N LEU A 194 15.32 11.63 4.44
CA LEU A 194 15.34 11.56 2.97
C LEU A 194 16.75 11.18 2.53
N ALA A 195 16.87 10.05 1.85
CA ALA A 195 18.15 9.56 1.36
C ALA A 195 18.64 10.37 0.15
N GLU A 196 19.92 10.32 -0.14
CA GLU A 196 20.54 10.97 -1.30
C GLU A 196 20.32 10.15 -2.59
N ASP A 197 20.10 8.84 -2.46
CA ASP A 197 19.80 7.92 -3.56
C ASP A 197 18.42 7.29 -3.42
N PHE A 198 17.89 6.78 -4.53
CA PHE A 198 16.54 6.25 -4.56
C PHE A 198 16.50 4.89 -5.26
N SER A 199 15.63 4.00 -4.77
CA SER A 199 15.08 2.91 -5.56
C SER A 199 13.72 3.36 -6.09
N LEU A 200 13.42 3.01 -7.34
CA LEU A 200 12.22 3.48 -8.01
C LEU A 200 11.39 2.30 -8.52
N TYR A 201 10.08 2.45 -8.46
CA TYR A 201 9.16 1.64 -9.23
C TYR A 201 8.58 2.50 -10.35
N LEU A 202 8.74 2.06 -11.59
CA LEU A 202 8.17 2.70 -12.77
C LEU A 202 7.07 1.80 -13.33
N HIS A 203 5.90 2.35 -13.49
CA HIS A 203 4.73 1.69 -14.06
C HIS A 203 4.32 2.35 -15.37
N MET A 204 4.31 1.57 -16.44
CA MET A 204 3.92 2.01 -17.76
C MET A 204 2.81 1.10 -18.32
N PRO A 205 1.57 1.26 -17.87
CA PRO A 205 0.46 0.36 -18.19
C PRO A 205 0.04 0.42 -19.66
N THR A 206 0.38 1.47 -20.40
CA THR A 206 0.13 1.62 -21.83
C THR A 206 0.80 0.54 -22.69
N ILE A 207 1.81 -0.16 -22.19
CA ILE A 207 2.39 -1.35 -22.83
C ILE A 207 1.36 -2.48 -22.94
N THR A 208 0.51 -2.63 -21.93
CA THR A 208 -0.52 -3.67 -21.89
C THR A 208 -1.85 -3.16 -22.43
N ASP A 209 -2.19 -1.92 -22.14
CA ASP A 209 -3.47 -1.30 -22.50
C ASP A 209 -3.25 0.09 -23.09
N SER A 210 -3.22 0.16 -24.42
CA SER A 210 -3.02 1.41 -25.12
C SER A 210 -4.20 2.39 -25.01
N SER A 211 -5.37 1.92 -24.58
CA SER A 211 -6.59 2.74 -24.48
C SER A 211 -6.56 3.79 -23.36
N ILE A 212 -5.62 3.67 -22.41
CA ILE A 212 -5.50 4.58 -21.25
C ILE A 212 -4.65 5.82 -21.51
N ALA A 213 -4.14 5.99 -22.70
CA ALA A 213 -3.44 7.21 -23.14
C ALA A 213 -3.87 7.58 -24.56
N PRO A 214 -3.73 8.86 -24.97
CA PRO A 214 -3.95 9.27 -26.36
C PRO A 214 -3.01 8.53 -27.32
N ASP A 215 -3.43 8.41 -28.59
CA ASP A 215 -2.63 7.78 -29.64
C ASP A 215 -1.22 8.39 -29.73
N GLY A 216 -0.22 7.50 -29.80
CA GLY A 216 1.19 7.91 -29.85
C GLY A 216 1.79 8.38 -28.52
N CYS A 217 1.02 8.37 -27.45
CA CYS A 217 1.44 8.80 -26.11
C CYS A 217 1.60 7.64 -25.14
N GLU A 218 2.31 7.88 -24.03
CA GLU A 218 2.37 6.99 -22.87
C GLU A 218 1.83 7.66 -21.61
N GLY A 219 1.20 6.87 -20.75
CA GLY A 219 0.91 7.25 -19.37
C GLY A 219 1.84 6.50 -18.43
N VAL A 220 2.53 7.23 -17.57
CA VAL A 220 3.56 6.65 -16.68
C VAL A 220 3.37 7.20 -15.28
N TYR A 221 3.63 6.37 -14.27
CA TYR A 221 3.97 6.89 -12.95
C TYR A 221 5.25 6.27 -12.42
N VAL A 222 5.97 7.08 -11.64
CA VAL A 222 7.17 6.68 -10.93
C VAL A 222 6.94 6.89 -9.45
N LEU A 223 7.29 5.89 -8.68
CA LEU A 223 7.13 5.88 -7.24
C LEU A 223 8.49 5.67 -6.57
N SER A 224 8.77 6.49 -5.56
CA SER A 224 9.94 6.35 -4.66
C SER A 224 9.44 6.16 -3.24
N PRO A 225 9.91 5.13 -2.51
CA PRO A 225 9.68 5.03 -1.08
C PRO A 225 10.44 6.15 -0.34
N VAL A 226 9.75 6.78 0.60
CA VAL A 226 10.29 7.87 1.43
C VAL A 226 9.89 7.66 2.89
N PRO A 227 10.56 8.31 3.86
CA PRO A 227 10.14 8.25 5.25
C PRO A 227 8.72 8.75 5.47
N HIS A 228 7.99 8.16 6.43
CA HIS A 228 6.71 8.71 6.85
C HIS A 228 6.90 10.04 7.61
N GLN A 229 5.87 10.89 7.61
CA GLN A 229 5.89 12.21 8.23
C GLN A 229 5.22 12.25 9.63
N ALA A 230 4.82 11.08 10.19
CA ALA A 230 4.21 11.00 11.50
C ALA A 230 5.25 10.87 12.62
#